data_5e14f0fa0b9446bab749323430412d50
#
_entry.id   5e14f0fa0b9446bab749323430412d50
#
_cell.length_a   1.000
_cell.length_b   1.000
_cell.length_c   1.000
_cell.angle_alpha   90.00
_cell.angle_beta   90.00
_cell.angle_gamma   90.00
#
_symmetry.space_group_name_H-M   'P 1'
#
loop_
_entity.id
_entity.type
_entity.pdbx_description
1 polymer ?
#
loop_
_entity_poly.entity_id
_entity_poly.type
_entity_poly.pdbx_seq_one_letter_code
_entity_poly.pdbx_strand_id
1 'polypeptide(L)'
;MNIPWPLYLAWKQLFPSQKKVSFFSMLAVVGVALGVNVMIVVITFMQGFQEKFRSDIIDAQGHARVLPLNPSSRTKDLKPILSAHPEVVGCSPYIQGQLLLQNREYTSIPHSIGLDPITSAEVLPFNTFLEKGHSVIDSSGAEDITPVPTMDSLEDEVVFISLEVANRLGVRPAAVLRIVDHNKTNSEGRQTGTVRVQRLDPFVASAEWDIEFLGQSQVLIKEKLSRFKQIYDLTGGIIDLGFGRPIFEFIEGDRSFAKGDTYHFQCFRASTLEVYSPSMIEKAKSDEMSPPHEVKVGGIIDVPWQGFHTEVLFGSLRFMEDIKNQPTVRDGYYLKFS
;
A
#
# COMPACT_ATOMS: atom_id res chain seq x y z
N MET A 1 -21.98 -15.73 -63.65
CA MET A 1 -22.12 -15.90 -62.17
C MET A 1 -23.60 -15.63 -61.87
N ASN A 2 -24.33 -16.72 -61.48
CA ASN A 2 -25.72 -16.55 -61.08
C ASN A 2 -25.79 -16.03 -59.67
N ILE A 3 -25.92 -14.71 -59.53
CA ILE A 3 -26.13 -14.09 -58.23
C ILE A 3 -27.55 -14.45 -57.77
N PRO A 4 -27.77 -15.03 -56.60
CA PRO A 4 -29.11 -15.36 -56.11
C PRO A 4 -29.96 -14.10 -56.05
N TRP A 5 -31.22 -14.24 -56.52
CA TRP A 5 -32.18 -13.15 -56.62
C TRP A 5 -32.28 -12.22 -55.40
N PRO A 6 -32.26 -12.71 -54.16
CA PRO A 6 -32.30 -11.83 -53.00
C PRO A 6 -31.08 -10.91 -52.87
N LEU A 7 -29.87 -11.40 -53.21
CA LEU A 7 -28.66 -10.62 -53.24
C LEU A 7 -28.64 -9.54 -54.34
N TYR A 8 -29.18 -9.85 -55.53
CA TYR A 8 -29.33 -8.89 -56.59
C TYR A 8 -30.30 -7.76 -56.20
N LEU A 9 -31.41 -8.11 -55.54
CA LEU A 9 -32.41 -7.13 -55.10
C LEU A 9 -31.85 -6.23 -53.98
N ALA A 10 -31.13 -6.80 -53.04
CA ALA A 10 -30.44 -6.04 -52.00
C ALA A 10 -29.39 -5.09 -52.58
N TRP A 11 -28.61 -5.55 -53.55
CA TRP A 11 -27.64 -4.70 -54.26
C TRP A 11 -28.30 -3.54 -55.01
N LYS A 12 -29.43 -3.80 -55.69
CA LYS A 12 -30.18 -2.78 -56.41
C LYS A 12 -30.88 -1.78 -55.51
N GLN A 13 -31.25 -2.18 -54.28
CA GLN A 13 -31.79 -1.25 -53.27
C GLN A 13 -30.72 -0.39 -52.64
N LEU A 14 -29.53 -0.94 -52.40
CA LEU A 14 -28.38 -0.20 -51.89
C LEU A 14 -27.86 0.84 -52.88
N PHE A 15 -27.88 0.50 -54.19
CA PHE A 15 -27.39 1.38 -55.26
C PHE A 15 -28.46 1.62 -56.33
N PRO A 16 -29.49 2.44 -56.06
CA PRO A 16 -30.63 2.65 -56.97
C PRO A 16 -30.26 3.35 -58.26
N SER A 17 -29.16 4.05 -58.33
CA SER A 17 -28.60 4.59 -59.57
C SER A 17 -27.10 4.38 -59.59
N GLN A 18 -26.55 4.02 -60.77
CA GLN A 18 -25.14 3.57 -60.92
C GLN A 18 -24.03 4.46 -60.33
N LYS A 19 -24.36 5.59 -59.70
CA LYS A 19 -23.37 6.53 -59.17
C LYS A 19 -23.74 7.20 -57.83
N LYS A 20 -24.90 6.91 -57.23
CA LYS A 20 -25.33 7.57 -55.99
C LYS A 20 -25.90 6.55 -55.00
N VAL A 21 -25.28 6.45 -53.81
CA VAL A 21 -25.81 5.68 -52.66
C VAL A 21 -27.06 6.41 -52.15
N SER A 22 -28.16 5.67 -51.91
CA SER A 22 -29.36 6.25 -51.30
C SER A 22 -29.04 6.72 -49.86
N PHE A 23 -29.49 7.94 -49.55
CA PHE A 23 -29.35 8.50 -48.20
C PHE A 23 -29.89 7.53 -47.10
N PHE A 24 -31.03 6.90 -47.36
CA PHE A 24 -31.61 5.92 -46.41
C PHE A 24 -30.75 4.65 -46.24
N SER A 25 -30.17 4.17 -47.35
CA SER A 25 -29.25 3.02 -47.27
C SER A 25 -27.99 3.36 -46.48
N MET A 26 -27.44 4.55 -46.67
CA MET A 26 -26.29 5.03 -45.90
C MET A 26 -26.63 5.15 -44.40
N LEU A 27 -27.78 5.73 -44.06
CA LEU A 27 -28.27 5.88 -42.71
C LEU A 27 -28.46 4.52 -42.03
N ALA A 28 -29.03 3.54 -42.74
CA ALA A 28 -29.22 2.18 -42.21
C ALA A 28 -27.87 1.49 -41.90
N VAL A 29 -26.91 1.58 -42.83
CA VAL A 29 -25.57 0.99 -42.63
C VAL A 29 -24.85 1.65 -41.46
N VAL A 30 -24.89 2.99 -41.36
CA VAL A 30 -24.30 3.73 -40.26
C VAL A 30 -24.98 3.34 -38.93
N GLY A 31 -26.32 3.24 -38.91
CA GLY A 31 -27.08 2.84 -37.73
C GLY A 31 -26.69 1.45 -37.23
N VAL A 32 -26.61 0.47 -38.13
CA VAL A 32 -26.17 -0.89 -37.77
C VAL A 32 -24.71 -0.90 -37.33
N ALA A 33 -23.81 -0.23 -38.03
CA ALA A 33 -22.41 -0.14 -37.68
C ALA A 33 -22.21 0.49 -36.29
N LEU A 34 -22.97 1.55 -35.99
CA LEU A 34 -22.91 2.22 -34.69
C LEU A 34 -23.45 1.32 -33.56
N GLY A 35 -24.55 0.60 -33.81
CA GLY A 35 -25.12 -0.36 -32.88
C GLY A 35 -24.14 -1.51 -32.54
N VAL A 36 -23.52 -2.10 -33.56
CA VAL A 36 -22.52 -3.15 -33.38
C VAL A 36 -21.29 -2.59 -32.66
N ASN A 37 -20.82 -1.40 -33.00
CA ASN A 37 -19.67 -0.79 -32.31
C ASN A 37 -19.95 -0.55 -30.84
N VAL A 38 -21.08 0.02 -30.48
CA VAL A 38 -21.49 0.21 -29.07
C VAL A 38 -21.55 -1.12 -28.35
N MET A 39 -22.11 -2.16 -28.96
CA MET A 39 -22.19 -3.49 -28.37
C MET A 39 -20.78 -4.08 -28.09
N ILE A 40 -19.85 -3.97 -29.03
CA ILE A 40 -18.47 -4.42 -28.87
C ILE A 40 -17.79 -3.66 -27.72
N VAL A 41 -17.93 -2.33 -27.67
CA VAL A 41 -17.35 -1.51 -26.61
C VAL A 41 -17.89 -1.93 -25.23
N VAL A 42 -19.21 -2.12 -25.11
CA VAL A 42 -19.84 -2.53 -23.84
C VAL A 42 -19.36 -3.91 -23.41
N ILE A 43 -19.32 -4.89 -24.31
CA ILE A 43 -18.86 -6.25 -23.98
C ILE A 43 -17.39 -6.23 -23.55
N THR A 44 -16.52 -5.53 -24.29
CA THR A 44 -15.09 -5.44 -23.97
C THR A 44 -14.87 -4.76 -22.62
N PHE A 45 -15.61 -3.67 -22.35
CA PHE A 45 -15.57 -2.98 -21.07
C PHE A 45 -16.01 -3.92 -19.91
N MET A 46 -17.13 -4.62 -20.09
CA MET A 46 -17.64 -5.56 -19.06
C MET A 46 -16.68 -6.70 -18.80
N GLN A 47 -16.05 -7.27 -19.83
CA GLN A 47 -15.03 -8.32 -19.66
C GLN A 47 -13.81 -7.81 -18.90
N GLY A 48 -13.28 -6.65 -19.29
CA GLY A 48 -12.14 -6.05 -18.59
C GLY A 48 -12.47 -5.70 -17.14
N PHE A 49 -13.69 -5.20 -16.89
CA PHE A 49 -14.15 -4.94 -15.53
C PHE A 49 -14.27 -6.21 -14.69
N GLN A 50 -14.87 -7.28 -15.24
CA GLN A 50 -15.00 -8.56 -14.54
C GLN A 50 -13.64 -9.16 -14.18
N GLU A 51 -12.68 -9.11 -15.11
CA GLU A 51 -11.34 -9.66 -14.89
C GLU A 51 -10.59 -8.85 -13.83
N LYS A 52 -10.62 -7.53 -13.91
CA LYS A 52 -10.05 -6.64 -12.91
C LYS A 52 -10.69 -6.87 -11.53
N PHE A 53 -12.02 -6.91 -11.47
CA PHE A 53 -12.75 -7.12 -10.22
C PHE A 53 -12.43 -8.48 -9.59
N ARG A 54 -12.34 -9.54 -10.40
CA ARG A 54 -11.95 -10.87 -9.91
C ARG A 54 -10.52 -10.87 -9.38
N SER A 55 -9.58 -10.24 -10.08
CA SER A 55 -8.19 -10.11 -9.64
C SER A 55 -8.12 -9.37 -8.29
N ASP A 56 -8.79 -8.24 -8.18
CA ASP A 56 -8.76 -7.43 -6.95
C ASP A 56 -9.35 -8.19 -5.73
N ILE A 57 -10.39 -9.03 -5.94
CA ILE A 57 -10.91 -9.90 -4.87
C ILE A 57 -9.90 -10.96 -4.45
N ILE A 58 -9.28 -11.65 -5.42
CA ILE A 58 -8.30 -12.71 -5.15
C ILE A 58 -7.09 -12.10 -4.43
N ASP A 59 -6.63 -10.94 -4.88
CA ASP A 59 -5.50 -10.24 -4.29
C ASP A 59 -5.79 -9.78 -2.85
N ALA A 60 -7.03 -9.39 -2.55
CA ALA A 60 -7.42 -8.96 -1.21
C ALA A 60 -7.67 -10.12 -0.22
N GLN A 61 -8.09 -11.28 -0.70
CA GLN A 61 -8.54 -12.40 0.17
C GLN A 61 -7.72 -13.69 0.02
N GLY A 62 -6.76 -13.73 -0.88
CA GLY A 62 -6.11 -14.97 -1.31
C GLY A 62 -7.00 -15.82 -2.20
N HIS A 63 -6.44 -16.91 -2.72
CA HIS A 63 -7.17 -17.82 -3.60
C HIS A 63 -8.24 -18.62 -2.86
N ALA A 64 -8.00 -18.96 -1.59
CA ALA A 64 -8.97 -19.63 -0.73
C ALA A 64 -8.70 -19.33 0.75
N ARG A 65 -9.72 -19.51 1.57
CA ARG A 65 -9.63 -19.45 3.03
C ARG A 65 -10.05 -20.77 3.65
N VAL A 66 -9.24 -21.26 4.58
CA VAL A 66 -9.58 -22.41 5.42
C VAL A 66 -10.04 -21.89 6.77
N LEU A 67 -11.27 -22.22 7.13
CA LEU A 67 -11.88 -21.84 8.39
C LEU A 67 -12.07 -23.07 9.28
N PRO A 68 -11.77 -22.98 10.58
CA PRO A 68 -12.06 -24.07 11.51
C PRO A 68 -13.57 -24.20 11.70
N LEU A 69 -14.11 -25.42 11.53
CA LEU A 69 -15.52 -25.71 11.75
C LEU A 69 -15.91 -25.68 13.23
N ASN A 70 -14.98 -26.03 14.11
CA ASN A 70 -15.20 -26.09 15.56
C ASN A 70 -14.23 -25.16 16.30
N PRO A 71 -14.65 -24.51 17.39
CA PRO A 71 -13.78 -23.67 18.21
C PRO A 71 -12.50 -24.38 18.70
N SER A 72 -12.61 -25.67 19.03
CA SER A 72 -11.48 -26.50 19.48
C SER A 72 -10.42 -26.77 18.40
N SER A 73 -10.73 -26.57 17.14
CA SER A 73 -9.76 -26.72 16.05
C SER A 73 -8.95 -25.44 15.77
N ARG A 74 -9.32 -24.33 16.39
CA ARG A 74 -8.59 -23.06 16.25
C ARG A 74 -7.18 -23.08 16.86
N THR A 75 -6.93 -23.97 17.82
CA THR A 75 -5.62 -24.11 18.48
C THR A 75 -4.69 -25.09 17.78
N LYS A 76 -5.16 -25.79 16.75
CA LYS A 76 -4.35 -26.74 15.98
C LYS A 76 -3.63 -25.99 14.86
N ASP A 77 -2.32 -26.16 14.81
CA ASP A 77 -1.56 -25.69 13.64
C ASP A 77 -1.83 -26.61 12.44
N LEU A 78 -2.57 -26.08 11.48
CA LEU A 78 -2.89 -26.78 10.23
C LEU A 78 -1.89 -26.47 9.13
N LYS A 79 -0.96 -25.53 9.33
CA LYS A 79 0.01 -25.12 8.32
C LYS A 79 0.79 -26.32 7.73
N PRO A 80 1.31 -27.29 8.51
CA PRO A 80 2.04 -28.42 7.96
C PRO A 80 1.18 -29.31 7.05
N ILE A 81 -0.10 -29.46 7.38
CA ILE A 81 -1.04 -30.29 6.60
C ILE A 81 -1.42 -29.58 5.30
N LEU A 82 -1.71 -28.29 5.37
CA LEU A 82 -2.10 -27.48 4.21
C LEU A 82 -0.95 -27.29 3.23
N SER A 83 0.25 -27.04 3.73
CA SER A 83 1.45 -26.87 2.89
C SER A 83 1.94 -28.19 2.28
N ALA A 84 1.49 -29.35 2.78
CA ALA A 84 1.80 -30.65 2.17
C ALA A 84 0.98 -30.94 0.91
N HIS A 85 -0.09 -30.17 0.64
CA HIS A 85 -0.90 -30.35 -0.56
C HIS A 85 -0.17 -29.82 -1.80
N PRO A 86 -0.05 -30.60 -2.89
CA PRO A 86 0.81 -30.26 -4.03
C PRO A 86 0.38 -28.98 -4.79
N GLU A 87 -0.88 -28.58 -4.70
CA GLU A 87 -1.41 -27.39 -5.36
C GLU A 87 -1.25 -26.11 -4.52
N VAL A 88 -0.88 -26.24 -3.22
CA VAL A 88 -0.73 -25.10 -2.31
C VAL A 88 0.70 -24.58 -2.39
N VAL A 89 0.84 -23.38 -2.92
CA VAL A 89 2.14 -22.68 -3.04
C VAL A 89 2.44 -21.84 -1.79
N GLY A 90 1.41 -21.29 -1.15
CA GLY A 90 1.57 -20.47 0.05
C GLY A 90 0.43 -20.69 1.03
N CYS A 91 0.75 -20.63 2.33
CA CYS A 91 -0.20 -20.77 3.43
C CYS A 91 0.18 -19.83 4.57
N SER A 92 -0.72 -18.92 4.93
CA SER A 92 -0.53 -17.94 6.01
C SER A 92 -1.66 -17.98 7.02
N PRO A 93 -1.36 -18.15 8.32
CA PRO A 93 -2.36 -18.08 9.37
C PRO A 93 -2.82 -16.64 9.60
N TYR A 94 -4.06 -16.48 10.03
CA TYR A 94 -4.57 -15.18 10.46
C TYR A 94 -5.46 -15.29 11.72
N ILE A 95 -5.52 -14.15 12.43
CA ILE A 95 -6.43 -13.92 13.54
C ILE A 95 -7.27 -12.70 13.18
N GLN A 96 -8.57 -12.75 13.38
CA GLN A 96 -9.46 -11.61 13.11
C GLN A 96 -10.25 -11.22 14.36
N GLY A 97 -10.66 -9.96 14.41
CA GLY A 97 -11.47 -9.42 15.49
C GLY A 97 -11.88 -7.98 15.26
N GLN A 98 -12.47 -7.38 16.26
CA GLN A 98 -12.73 -5.95 16.30
C GLN A 98 -11.95 -5.36 17.47
N LEU A 99 -11.25 -4.28 17.21
CA LEU A 99 -10.51 -3.51 18.21
C LEU A 99 -11.01 -2.07 18.19
N LEU A 100 -11.10 -1.44 19.35
CA LEU A 100 -11.36 -0.02 19.42
C LEU A 100 -10.04 0.73 19.30
N LEU A 101 -9.95 1.60 18.31
CA LEU A 101 -8.84 2.52 18.11
C LEU A 101 -9.23 3.90 18.61
N GLN A 102 -8.31 4.53 19.30
CA GLN A 102 -8.49 5.90 19.76
C GLN A 102 -7.27 6.75 19.44
N ASN A 103 -7.53 7.95 18.93
CA ASN A 103 -6.54 9.02 18.81
C ASN A 103 -7.17 10.29 19.40
N ARG A 104 -6.79 10.63 20.62
CA ARG A 104 -7.36 11.77 21.40
C ARG A 104 -8.88 11.60 21.54
N GLU A 105 -9.67 12.44 20.84
CA GLU A 105 -11.14 12.46 20.89
C GLU A 105 -11.79 11.60 19.79
N TYR A 106 -11.01 11.15 18.81
CA TYR A 106 -11.52 10.38 17.68
C TYR A 106 -11.40 8.88 17.93
N THR A 107 -12.44 8.13 17.59
CA THR A 107 -12.49 6.69 17.76
C THR A 107 -12.96 6.00 16.49
N SER A 108 -12.48 4.76 16.26
CA SER A 108 -12.92 3.87 15.19
C SER A 108 -12.89 2.44 15.68
N ILE A 109 -13.75 1.58 15.14
CA ILE A 109 -13.79 0.13 15.44
C ILE A 109 -13.60 -0.63 14.12
N PRO A 110 -12.38 -0.68 13.58
CA PRO A 110 -12.11 -1.38 12.34
C PRO A 110 -12.16 -2.89 12.53
N HIS A 111 -12.39 -3.59 11.41
CA HIS A 111 -12.14 -5.02 11.34
C HIS A 111 -10.62 -5.25 11.40
N SER A 112 -10.17 -5.89 12.47
CA SER A 112 -8.75 -6.06 12.76
C SER A 112 -8.29 -7.45 12.37
N ILE A 113 -7.18 -7.55 11.64
CA ILE A 113 -6.62 -8.80 11.12
C ILE A 113 -5.15 -8.86 11.53
N GLY A 114 -4.80 -9.91 12.27
CA GLY A 114 -3.41 -10.23 12.60
C GLY A 114 -2.82 -11.18 11.57
N LEU A 115 -1.66 -10.84 11.06
CA LEU A 115 -0.95 -11.56 10.00
C LEU A 115 0.48 -11.88 10.42
N ASP A 116 1.01 -12.98 9.90
CA ASP A 116 2.44 -13.24 9.95
C ASP A 116 3.10 -12.52 8.77
N PRO A 117 3.96 -11.50 8.99
CA PRO A 117 4.53 -10.69 7.93
C PRO A 117 5.23 -11.51 6.83
N ILE A 118 5.94 -12.55 7.22
CA ILE A 118 6.74 -13.38 6.30
C ILE A 118 5.83 -14.20 5.39
N THR A 119 4.94 -15.00 5.98
CA THR A 119 4.10 -15.93 5.21
C THR A 119 2.95 -15.25 4.51
N SER A 120 2.44 -14.13 5.04
CA SER A 120 1.37 -13.38 4.38
C SER A 120 1.84 -12.65 3.13
N ALA A 121 3.09 -12.19 3.08
CA ALA A 121 3.67 -11.56 1.89
C ALA A 121 3.75 -12.53 0.68
N GLU A 122 3.86 -13.85 0.94
CA GLU A 122 3.85 -14.87 -0.11
C GLU A 122 2.45 -15.13 -0.67
N VAL A 123 1.41 -14.98 0.16
CA VAL A 123 0.03 -15.34 -0.17
C VAL A 123 -0.77 -14.15 -0.69
N LEU A 124 -0.56 -12.98 -0.08
CA LEU A 124 -1.30 -11.77 -0.36
C LEU A 124 -0.35 -10.68 -0.87
N PRO A 125 -0.66 -10.00 -1.98
CA PRO A 125 0.18 -8.95 -2.54
C PRO A 125 0.00 -7.61 -1.78
N PHE A 126 0.12 -7.63 -0.46
CA PHE A 126 -0.08 -6.44 0.38
C PHE A 126 0.78 -5.25 -0.01
N ASN A 127 1.99 -5.52 -0.50
CA ASN A 127 2.90 -4.45 -0.93
C ASN A 127 2.32 -3.59 -2.08
N THR A 128 1.37 -4.14 -2.85
CA THR A 128 0.69 -3.38 -3.92
C THR A 128 -0.39 -2.44 -3.40
N PHE A 129 -0.91 -2.71 -2.19
CA PHE A 129 -1.96 -1.92 -1.55
C PHE A 129 -1.42 -0.88 -0.56
N LEU A 130 -0.14 -0.96 -0.21
CA LEU A 130 0.50 0.03 0.64
C LEU A 130 0.75 1.32 -0.13
N GLU A 131 0.12 2.38 0.31
CA GLU A 131 0.32 3.71 -0.27
C GLU A 131 1.52 4.43 0.34
N LYS A 132 2.10 5.32 -0.46
CA LYS A 132 3.01 6.33 0.06
C LYS A 132 2.27 7.14 1.10
N GLY A 133 2.85 7.26 2.29
CA GLY A 133 2.24 8.04 3.37
C GLY A 133 1.71 9.37 2.85
N HIS A 134 0.43 9.64 3.10
CA HIS A 134 -0.18 10.92 2.71
C HIS A 134 0.48 12.04 3.49
N SER A 135 1.38 12.77 2.87
CA SER A 135 1.85 14.04 3.41
C SER A 135 0.83 15.11 3.07
N VAL A 136 -0.02 15.43 4.03
CA VAL A 136 -0.82 16.67 4.02
C VAL A 136 0.10 17.83 4.40
N ILE A 137 1.21 18.00 3.69
CA ILE A 137 2.13 19.12 3.94
C ILE A 137 2.07 19.99 2.72
N ASP A 138 1.72 21.25 2.98
CA ASP A 138 1.74 22.31 1.99
C ASP A 138 3.13 22.38 1.35
N SER A 139 3.22 21.89 0.13
CA SER A 139 4.47 21.54 -0.55
C SER A 139 5.10 22.69 -1.32
N SER A 140 4.94 23.92 -0.85
CA SER A 140 5.67 25.04 -1.47
C SER A 140 7.17 24.91 -1.21
N GLY A 141 7.88 24.23 -2.11
CA GLY A 141 9.33 24.05 -2.05
C GLY A 141 9.84 22.76 -1.39
N ALA A 142 8.98 21.77 -1.15
CA ALA A 142 9.37 20.48 -0.63
C ALA A 142 8.89 19.34 -1.55
N GLU A 143 9.70 18.28 -1.67
CA GLU A 143 9.37 17.07 -2.41
C GLU A 143 9.15 15.92 -1.43
N ASP A 144 8.01 15.23 -1.53
CA ASP A 144 7.75 14.03 -0.75
C ASP A 144 8.56 12.86 -1.30
N ILE A 145 9.47 12.36 -0.47
CA ILE A 145 10.34 11.23 -0.80
C ILE A 145 10.13 10.06 0.16
N THR A 146 9.00 10.05 0.87
CA THR A 146 8.65 8.98 1.80
C THR A 146 8.68 7.62 1.09
N PRO A 147 9.47 6.65 1.57
CA PRO A 147 9.47 5.32 1.00
C PRO A 147 8.13 4.64 1.30
N VAL A 148 7.68 3.81 0.35
CA VAL A 148 6.50 2.96 0.58
C VAL A 148 6.86 1.91 1.63
N PRO A 149 6.09 1.75 2.71
CA PRO A 149 6.34 0.70 3.69
C PRO A 149 6.14 -0.68 3.05
N THR A 150 6.83 -1.69 3.59
CA THR A 150 6.68 -3.10 3.18
C THR A 150 6.09 -3.91 4.31
N MET A 151 5.55 -5.10 4.00
CA MET A 151 5.01 -6.00 5.04
C MET A 151 6.04 -6.37 6.10
N ASP A 152 7.32 -6.38 5.77
CA ASP A 152 8.40 -6.67 6.74
C ASP A 152 8.49 -5.64 7.87
N SER A 153 7.90 -4.45 7.68
CA SER A 153 7.82 -3.41 8.72
C SER A 153 6.63 -3.58 9.67
N LEU A 154 5.81 -4.63 9.50
CA LEU A 154 4.71 -4.97 10.40
C LEU A 154 5.26 -5.69 11.65
N GLU A 155 5.67 -4.93 12.62
CA GLU A 155 6.19 -5.39 13.92
C GLU A 155 5.07 -5.41 14.98
N ASP A 156 5.39 -5.87 16.19
CA ASP A 156 4.38 -6.05 17.25
C ASP A 156 3.75 -4.73 17.73
N GLU A 157 4.47 -3.62 17.63
CA GLU A 157 3.98 -2.28 18.00
C GLU A 157 3.62 -1.42 16.78
N VAL A 158 3.55 -2.02 15.59
CA VAL A 158 3.26 -1.32 14.33
C VAL A 158 2.00 -1.89 13.69
N VAL A 159 1.14 -1.01 13.23
CA VAL A 159 -0.09 -1.40 12.53
C VAL A 159 -0.22 -0.68 11.20
N PHE A 160 -0.85 -1.36 10.23
CA PHE A 160 -1.29 -0.76 8.98
C PHE A 160 -2.80 -0.55 9.04
N ILE A 161 -3.26 0.59 8.59
CA ILE A 161 -4.68 0.96 8.64
C ILE A 161 -5.19 1.37 7.27
N SER A 162 -6.48 1.18 7.02
CA SER A 162 -7.10 1.67 5.79
C SER A 162 -7.13 3.20 5.78
N LEU A 163 -7.14 3.76 4.56
CA LEU A 163 -7.22 5.20 4.33
C LEU A 163 -8.42 5.83 5.05
N GLU A 164 -9.55 5.13 5.14
CA GLU A 164 -10.75 5.60 5.80
C GLU A 164 -10.57 5.71 7.32
N VAL A 165 -9.93 4.73 7.95
CA VAL A 165 -9.57 4.78 9.38
C VAL A 165 -8.58 5.91 9.63
N ALA A 166 -7.56 6.06 8.76
CA ALA A 166 -6.58 7.13 8.87
C ALA A 166 -7.22 8.51 8.82
N ASN A 167 -8.13 8.74 7.88
CA ASN A 167 -8.85 9.99 7.73
C ASN A 167 -9.79 10.26 8.93
N ARG A 168 -10.50 9.24 9.41
CA ARG A 168 -11.41 9.37 10.56
C ARG A 168 -10.67 9.71 11.85
N LEU A 169 -9.53 9.08 12.10
CA LEU A 169 -8.72 9.31 13.29
C LEU A 169 -7.74 10.49 13.16
N GLY A 170 -7.58 11.06 11.97
CA GLY A 170 -6.63 12.13 11.71
C GLY A 170 -5.17 11.71 11.95
N VAL A 171 -4.82 10.46 11.58
CA VAL A 171 -3.50 9.88 11.82
C VAL A 171 -2.75 9.64 10.51
N ARG A 172 -1.43 9.58 10.61
CA ARG A 172 -0.54 9.37 9.46
C ARG A 172 0.66 8.51 9.83
N PRO A 173 1.24 7.79 8.87
CA PRO A 173 2.53 7.12 9.04
C PRO A 173 3.67 8.15 9.14
N ALA A 174 4.86 7.66 9.40
CA ALA A 174 6.07 8.46 9.29
C ALA A 174 6.26 8.93 7.84
N ALA A 175 6.76 10.15 7.67
CA ALA A 175 7.00 10.75 6.36
C ALA A 175 8.32 11.51 6.31
N VAL A 176 8.89 11.64 5.10
CA VAL A 176 10.10 12.44 4.85
C VAL A 176 9.90 13.34 3.66
N LEU A 177 10.18 14.61 3.87
CA LEU A 177 10.22 15.61 2.82
C LEU A 177 11.66 16.03 2.53
N ARG A 178 11.99 16.17 1.26
CA ARG A 178 13.20 16.85 0.81
C ARG A 178 12.89 18.31 0.57
N ILE A 179 13.58 19.20 1.27
CA ILE A 179 13.47 20.63 1.07
C ILE A 179 14.36 21.00 -0.14
N VAL A 180 13.73 21.42 -1.23
CA VAL A 180 14.42 21.81 -2.47
C VAL A 180 14.70 23.30 -2.42
N ASP A 181 15.98 23.69 -2.34
CA ASP A 181 16.38 25.09 -2.45
C ASP A 181 16.49 25.46 -3.94
N HIS A 182 15.44 26.05 -4.50
CA HIS A 182 15.39 26.48 -5.89
C HIS A 182 16.44 27.54 -6.27
N ASN A 183 17.05 28.21 -5.28
CA ASN A 183 18.07 29.24 -5.50
C ASN A 183 19.48 28.64 -5.63
N LYS A 184 19.68 27.36 -5.32
CA LYS A 184 20.94 26.65 -5.39
C LYS A 184 21.04 25.68 -6.56
N THR A 185 20.21 25.82 -7.60
CA THR A 185 20.51 25.17 -8.88
C THR A 185 21.86 25.70 -9.34
N ASN A 186 22.88 24.82 -9.25
CA ASN A 186 24.21 25.09 -9.77
C ASN A 186 24.08 25.67 -11.16
N SER A 187 24.85 26.68 -11.45
CA SER A 187 24.89 27.52 -12.68
C SER A 187 24.97 26.76 -14.01
N GLU A 188 24.94 25.44 -14.00
CA GLU A 188 25.02 24.56 -15.18
C GLU A 188 23.80 23.64 -15.39
N GLY A 189 22.75 23.69 -14.52
CA GLY A 189 21.47 22.95 -14.72
C GLY A 189 21.58 21.41 -14.73
N ARG A 190 22.69 20.82 -14.29
CA ARG A 190 22.90 19.38 -14.24
C ARG A 190 22.70 18.86 -12.82
N GLN A 191 21.87 17.82 -12.69
CA GLN A 191 21.65 17.15 -11.40
C GLN A 191 22.93 16.38 -11.03
N THR A 192 23.50 16.72 -9.87
CA THR A 192 24.72 16.10 -9.32
C THR A 192 24.51 14.76 -8.68
N GLY A 193 23.40 14.17 -8.64
CA GLY A 193 23.04 12.90 -8.00
C GLY A 193 21.77 13.05 -7.18
N THR A 194 21.25 11.94 -6.72
CA THR A 194 20.01 11.92 -5.94
C THR A 194 20.25 11.21 -4.62
N VAL A 195 19.80 11.84 -3.53
CA VAL A 195 19.73 11.20 -2.21
C VAL A 195 18.28 10.81 -1.98
N ARG A 196 18.06 9.52 -1.70
CA ARG A 196 16.74 8.95 -1.40
C ARG A 196 16.71 8.42 0.03
N VAL A 197 15.53 8.26 0.59
CA VAL A 197 15.32 7.49 1.80
C VAL A 197 14.86 6.11 1.37
N GLN A 198 15.71 5.10 1.64
CA GLN A 198 15.44 3.72 1.27
C GLN A 198 14.37 3.10 2.17
N ARG A 199 14.50 3.34 3.47
CA ARG A 199 13.59 2.85 4.50
C ARG A 199 13.38 3.90 5.57
N LEU A 200 12.16 4.02 6.05
CA LEU A 200 11.79 4.87 7.16
C LEU A 200 11.18 4.00 8.27
N ASP A 201 11.84 4.03 9.42
CA ASP A 201 11.36 3.33 10.60
C ASP A 201 10.09 4.02 11.13
N PRO A 202 8.99 3.30 11.46
CA PRO A 202 7.81 3.88 12.10
C PRO A 202 8.09 4.59 13.43
N PHE A 203 9.19 4.26 14.09
CA PHE A 203 9.64 4.89 15.34
C PHE A 203 10.49 6.14 15.13
N VAL A 204 10.66 6.61 13.88
CA VAL A 204 11.44 7.80 13.57
C VAL A 204 10.93 9.00 14.37
N ALA A 205 11.85 9.76 14.95
CA ALA A 205 11.56 11.03 15.59
C ALA A 205 11.36 12.14 14.54
N SER A 206 10.55 13.15 14.87
CA SER A 206 10.50 14.35 14.02
C SER A 206 11.82 15.10 14.15
N ALA A 207 12.55 15.20 13.04
CA ALA A 207 13.87 15.79 12.99
C ALA A 207 14.18 16.41 11.62
N GLU A 208 15.08 17.38 11.60
CA GLU A 208 15.63 17.96 10.39
C GLU A 208 17.06 17.45 10.19
N TRP A 209 17.34 16.97 8.99
CA TRP A 209 18.61 16.38 8.63
C TRP A 209 19.30 17.19 7.54
N ASP A 210 20.57 17.52 7.75
CA ASP A 210 21.43 18.17 6.78
C ASP A 210 22.50 17.17 6.34
N ILE A 211 22.59 16.93 5.05
CA ILE A 211 23.61 16.08 4.42
C ILE A 211 24.51 17.00 3.60
N GLU A 212 25.81 17.03 3.92
CA GLU A 212 26.83 17.86 3.26
C GLU A 212 27.95 16.97 2.72
N PHE A 213 28.23 17.05 1.44
CA PHE A 213 29.32 16.31 0.80
C PHE A 213 30.66 17.00 1.05
N LEU A 214 31.58 16.27 1.69
CA LEU A 214 32.94 16.74 1.94
C LEU A 214 33.90 16.44 0.77
N GLY A 215 33.50 15.53 -0.11
CA GLY A 215 34.21 15.06 -1.31
C GLY A 215 33.35 14.06 -2.07
N GLN A 216 33.93 13.32 -3.00
CA GLN A 216 33.21 12.31 -3.79
C GLN A 216 32.81 11.07 -2.98
N SER A 217 33.58 10.72 -1.93
CA SER A 217 33.39 9.50 -1.14
C SER A 217 33.01 9.75 0.31
N GLN A 218 32.92 10.99 0.77
CA GLN A 218 32.65 11.31 2.17
C GLN A 218 31.49 12.28 2.31
N VAL A 219 30.60 11.96 3.23
CA VAL A 219 29.42 12.76 3.55
C VAL A 219 29.33 13.02 5.05
N LEU A 220 28.99 14.23 5.41
CA LEU A 220 28.71 14.67 6.77
C LEU A 220 27.21 14.74 6.96
N ILE A 221 26.68 13.93 7.88
CA ILE A 221 25.28 13.93 8.25
C ILE A 221 25.12 14.58 9.61
N LYS A 222 24.22 15.55 9.68
CA LYS A 222 23.90 16.34 10.89
C LYS A 222 22.41 16.33 11.14
N GLU A 223 22.02 16.21 12.37
CA GLU A 223 20.65 16.51 12.84
C GLU A 223 20.62 17.90 13.47
N LYS A 224 19.73 18.78 13.01
CA LYS A 224 19.75 20.19 13.40
C LYS A 224 19.49 20.45 14.89
N LEU A 225 18.60 19.66 15.49
CA LEU A 225 18.15 19.87 16.89
C LEU A 225 18.94 19.05 17.90
N SER A 226 19.68 18.05 17.47
CA SER A 226 20.52 17.22 18.31
C SER A 226 22.01 17.56 18.12
N ARG A 227 22.85 16.99 18.96
CA ARG A 227 24.31 17.05 18.78
C ARG A 227 24.84 16.00 17.81
N PHE A 228 23.95 15.27 17.12
CA PHE A 228 24.35 14.25 16.18
C PHE A 228 25.05 14.89 14.97
N LYS A 229 26.30 14.52 14.78
CA LYS A 229 27.14 14.96 13.67
C LYS A 229 28.17 13.89 13.40
N GLN A 230 28.10 13.22 12.25
CA GLN A 230 28.99 12.13 11.92
C GLN A 230 29.38 12.15 10.44
N ILE A 231 30.61 11.72 10.17
CA ILE A 231 31.12 11.57 8.79
C ILE A 231 31.03 10.09 8.43
N TYR A 232 30.51 9.81 7.25
CA TYR A 232 30.37 8.49 6.67
C TYR A 232 31.10 8.39 5.33
N ASP A 233 31.61 7.21 5.02
CA ASP A 233 32.15 6.86 3.71
C ASP A 233 31.04 6.25 2.84
N LEU A 234 30.96 6.70 1.58
CA LEU A 234 29.93 6.29 0.60
C LEU A 234 30.24 4.96 -0.10
N THR A 235 31.11 4.13 0.46
CA THR A 235 31.63 2.89 -0.17
C THR A 235 30.55 1.86 -0.53
N GLY A 236 29.32 2.01 -0.03
CA GLY A 236 28.20 1.11 -0.32
C GLY A 236 26.95 1.80 -0.86
N GLY A 237 26.97 3.12 -1.02
CA GLY A 237 25.80 3.88 -1.49
C GLY A 237 24.65 3.96 -0.50
N ILE A 238 24.67 3.22 0.61
CA ILE A 238 23.61 3.17 1.64
C ILE A 238 24.23 3.48 3.00
N ILE A 239 23.59 4.38 3.76
CA ILE A 239 24.00 4.73 5.11
C ILE A 239 22.82 4.51 6.05
N ASP A 240 22.98 3.57 6.97
CA ASP A 240 22.05 3.31 8.07
C ASP A 240 22.49 4.12 9.30
N LEU A 241 21.62 5.00 9.76
CA LEU A 241 21.87 5.82 10.96
C LEU A 241 21.44 5.14 12.26
N GLY A 242 20.91 3.91 12.19
CA GLY A 242 20.43 3.14 13.33
C GLY A 242 18.93 3.33 13.63
N PHE A 243 18.50 2.66 14.69
CA PHE A 243 17.09 2.61 15.10
C PHE A 243 16.49 4.01 15.30
N GLY A 244 15.26 4.20 14.83
CA GLY A 244 14.52 5.45 14.92
C GLY A 244 15.06 6.57 14.03
N ARG A 245 15.86 6.24 13.01
CA ARG A 245 16.42 7.21 12.05
C ARG A 245 16.24 6.74 10.62
N PRO A 246 16.26 7.66 9.65
CA PRO A 246 16.14 7.29 8.23
C PRO A 246 17.39 6.54 7.73
N ILE A 247 17.19 5.65 6.76
CA ILE A 247 18.27 5.02 5.99
C ILE A 247 18.35 5.76 4.66
N PHE A 248 19.51 6.38 4.41
CA PHE A 248 19.75 7.12 3.17
C PHE A 248 20.45 6.27 2.12
N GLU A 249 19.98 6.39 0.89
CA GLU A 249 20.57 5.81 -0.31
C GLU A 249 21.09 6.92 -1.21
N PHE A 250 22.34 6.81 -1.63
CA PHE A 250 23.03 7.78 -2.47
C PHE A 250 23.17 7.20 -3.87
N ILE A 251 22.50 7.81 -4.83
CA ILE A 251 22.49 7.39 -6.23
C ILE A 251 23.27 8.42 -7.04
N GLU A 252 24.38 7.99 -7.62
CA GLU A 252 25.14 8.84 -8.55
C GLU A 252 24.27 9.14 -9.78
N GLY A 253 24.25 10.41 -10.19
CA GLY A 253 23.61 10.87 -11.42
C GLY A 253 24.61 10.91 -12.59
N ASP A 254 24.34 11.75 -13.58
CA ASP A 254 25.25 12.02 -14.68
C ASP A 254 26.61 12.61 -14.22
N ARG A 255 26.66 13.10 -13.01
CA ARG A 255 27.82 13.65 -12.32
C ARG A 255 27.95 13.07 -10.93
N SER A 256 29.17 12.69 -10.51
CA SER A 256 29.43 12.30 -9.12
C SER A 256 29.21 13.47 -8.16
N PHE A 257 28.86 13.16 -6.92
CA PHE A 257 28.71 14.17 -5.87
C PHE A 257 29.99 15.01 -5.70
N ALA A 258 29.80 16.30 -5.52
CA ALA A 258 30.90 17.24 -5.37
C ALA A 258 30.96 17.81 -3.95
N LYS A 259 32.15 18.25 -3.55
CA LYS A 259 32.34 18.94 -2.28
C LYS A 259 31.47 20.19 -2.23
N GLY A 260 30.64 20.32 -1.17
CA GLY A 260 29.74 21.43 -0.97
C GLY A 260 28.33 21.21 -1.45
N ASP A 261 28.03 20.05 -2.09
CA ASP A 261 26.65 19.66 -2.33
C ASP A 261 25.93 19.43 -1.01
N THR A 262 24.73 20.00 -0.87
CA THR A 262 23.94 19.94 0.37
C THR A 262 22.52 19.48 0.07
N TYR A 263 21.99 18.60 0.93
CA TYR A 263 20.61 18.12 0.88
C TYR A 263 19.97 18.31 2.25
N HIS A 264 18.72 18.80 2.27
CA HIS A 264 17.96 19.04 3.49
C HIS A 264 16.72 18.16 3.50
N PHE A 265 16.52 17.44 4.61
CA PHE A 265 15.39 16.55 4.80
C PHE A 265 14.68 16.86 6.11
N GLN A 266 13.36 16.75 6.08
CA GLN A 266 12.53 16.87 7.26
C GLN A 266 11.75 15.58 7.47
N CYS A 267 12.02 14.90 8.59
CA CYS A 267 11.30 13.70 9.00
C CYS A 267 10.14 14.07 9.91
N PHE A 268 9.03 13.38 9.73
CA PHE A 268 7.84 13.48 10.55
C PHE A 268 7.56 12.12 11.19
N ARG A 269 7.36 12.12 12.49
CA ARG A 269 7.03 10.90 13.23
C ARG A 269 5.67 10.34 12.84
N ALA A 270 5.54 9.02 12.93
CA ALA A 270 4.26 8.34 12.84
C ALA A 270 3.33 8.74 13.99
N SER A 271 2.04 8.75 13.72
CA SER A 271 1.01 8.89 14.76
C SER A 271 1.01 7.65 15.66
N THR A 272 0.75 7.86 16.96
CA THR A 272 0.52 6.79 17.93
C THR A 272 -0.98 6.64 18.12
N LEU A 273 -1.45 5.41 18.14
CA LEU A 273 -2.83 5.03 18.41
C LEU A 273 -2.92 4.23 19.70
N GLU A 274 -3.95 4.48 20.47
CA GLU A 274 -4.36 3.66 21.60
C GLU A 274 -5.32 2.58 21.12
N VAL A 275 -5.03 1.33 21.49
CA VAL A 275 -5.80 0.16 21.07
C VAL A 275 -6.40 -0.52 22.28
N TYR A 276 -7.71 -0.75 22.24
CA TYR A 276 -8.47 -1.42 23.28
C TYR A 276 -9.12 -2.68 22.73
N SER A 277 -8.94 -3.80 23.44
CA SER A 277 -9.71 -5.02 23.13
C SER A 277 -11.08 -4.99 23.79
N PRO A 278 -12.06 -5.77 23.29
CA PRO A 278 -13.34 -5.92 23.94
C PRO A 278 -13.25 -6.37 25.41
N SER A 279 -12.29 -7.24 25.71
CA SER A 279 -12.05 -7.72 27.10
C SER A 279 -11.53 -6.61 28.04
N MET A 280 -10.74 -5.67 27.54
CA MET A 280 -10.29 -4.51 28.31
C MET A 280 -11.46 -3.58 28.62
N ILE A 281 -12.35 -3.38 27.66
CA ILE A 281 -13.56 -2.56 27.83
C ILE A 281 -14.52 -3.19 28.85
N GLU A 282 -14.64 -4.53 28.85
CA GLU A 282 -15.44 -5.25 29.85
C GLU A 282 -14.83 -5.13 31.27
N LYS A 283 -13.53 -5.28 31.40
CA LYS A 283 -12.83 -5.10 32.69
C LYS A 283 -12.93 -3.67 33.23
N ALA A 284 -12.89 -2.67 32.37
CA ALA A 284 -13.07 -1.28 32.77
C ALA A 284 -14.46 -1.01 33.39
N LYS A 285 -15.48 -1.78 33.03
CA LYS A 285 -16.80 -1.71 33.68
C LYS A 285 -16.80 -2.25 35.14
N SER A 286 -15.83 -3.08 35.48
CA SER A 286 -15.66 -3.66 36.85
C SER A 286 -14.57 -2.97 37.67
N ASP A 287 -14.21 -1.73 37.36
CA ASP A 287 -13.15 -0.92 38.00
C ASP A 287 -11.72 -1.49 37.87
N GLU A 288 -11.52 -2.50 37.04
CA GLU A 288 -10.18 -2.99 36.68
C GLU A 288 -9.70 -2.29 35.39
N MET A 289 -9.13 -1.11 35.50
CA MET A 289 -8.54 -0.44 34.34
C MET A 289 -7.23 -1.09 33.90
N SER A 290 -7.22 -1.65 32.70
CA SER A 290 -6.00 -2.05 32.01
C SER A 290 -5.56 -0.91 31.09
N PRO A 291 -4.25 -0.51 31.07
CA PRO A 291 -3.79 0.53 30.16
C PRO A 291 -3.97 0.10 28.70
N PRO A 292 -4.25 1.04 27.78
CA PRO A 292 -4.32 0.72 26.36
C PRO A 292 -2.96 0.26 25.81
N HIS A 293 -3.00 -0.52 24.75
CA HIS A 293 -1.80 -0.79 23.97
C HIS A 293 -1.53 0.37 23.02
N GLU A 294 -0.32 0.93 23.10
CA GLU A 294 0.12 1.98 22.19
C GLU A 294 0.79 1.37 20.97
N VAL A 295 0.34 1.75 19.77
CA VAL A 295 0.92 1.27 18.51
C VAL A 295 1.22 2.44 17.57
N LYS A 296 2.18 2.25 16.69
CA LYS A 296 2.55 3.21 15.63
C LYS A 296 1.83 2.88 14.34
N VAL A 297 1.42 3.92 13.61
CA VAL A 297 0.90 3.77 12.25
C VAL A 297 2.09 3.61 11.30
N GLY A 298 2.34 2.37 10.87
CA GLY A 298 3.44 2.02 9.96
C GLY A 298 3.13 2.29 8.50
N GLY A 299 1.86 2.24 8.11
CA GLY A 299 1.45 2.46 6.72
C GLY A 299 -0.06 2.62 6.57
N ILE A 300 -0.44 3.19 5.42
CA ILE A 300 -1.83 3.28 4.99
C ILE A 300 -2.04 2.30 3.84
N ILE A 301 -3.13 1.54 3.90
CA ILE A 301 -3.54 0.59 2.89
C ILE A 301 -4.75 1.19 2.16
N ASP A 302 -4.63 1.32 0.85
CA ASP A 302 -5.76 1.54 -0.02
C ASP A 302 -6.20 0.21 -0.63
N VAL A 303 -7.26 -0.36 -0.07
CA VAL A 303 -7.84 -1.57 -0.61
C VAL A 303 -8.78 -1.18 -1.76
N PRO A 304 -8.47 -1.55 -3.00
CA PRO A 304 -9.18 -1.04 -4.18
C PRO A 304 -10.63 -1.49 -4.28
N TRP A 305 -11.14 -2.25 -3.30
CA TRP A 305 -12.47 -2.80 -3.36
C TRP A 305 -13.36 -2.41 -2.17
N GLN A 306 -14.39 -1.63 -2.46
CA GLN A 306 -15.37 -1.11 -1.49
C GLN A 306 -16.35 -2.18 -0.92
N GLY A 307 -16.27 -3.44 -1.32
CA GLY A 307 -17.13 -4.51 -0.84
C GLY A 307 -16.68 -5.20 0.44
N PHE A 308 -15.44 -4.99 0.87
CA PHE A 308 -14.93 -5.37 2.17
C PHE A 308 -15.06 -4.21 3.15
N HIS A 309 -15.00 -4.52 4.43
CA HIS A 309 -14.98 -3.51 5.47
C HIS A 309 -14.01 -2.40 5.09
N THR A 310 -14.54 -1.22 4.81
CA THR A 310 -13.75 -0.05 4.43
C THR A 310 -12.80 0.36 5.55
N GLU A 311 -13.16 -0.03 6.79
CA GLU A 311 -12.36 0.20 7.98
C GLU A 311 -11.65 -1.09 8.39
N VAL A 312 -10.37 -1.18 8.05
CA VAL A 312 -9.53 -2.34 8.34
C VAL A 312 -8.25 -1.90 9.05
N LEU A 313 -7.83 -2.75 10.01
CA LEU A 313 -6.53 -2.67 10.67
C LEU A 313 -5.79 -3.98 10.44
N PHE A 314 -4.54 -3.91 10.04
CA PHE A 314 -3.62 -5.04 9.98
C PHE A 314 -2.54 -4.86 11.05
N GLY A 315 -2.36 -5.89 11.86
CA GLY A 315 -1.31 -5.96 12.86
C GLY A 315 -0.53 -7.27 12.72
N SER A 316 0.56 -7.42 13.48
CA SER A 316 1.26 -8.70 13.57
C SER A 316 0.36 -9.76 14.21
N LEU A 317 0.66 -11.02 13.94
CA LEU A 317 -0.04 -12.13 14.55
C LEU A 317 0.10 -12.10 16.09
N ARG A 318 1.31 -11.80 16.58
CA ARG A 318 1.62 -11.65 18.02
C ARG A 318 0.82 -10.54 18.65
N PHE A 319 0.78 -9.37 18.04
CA PHE A 319 0.01 -8.24 18.52
C PHE A 319 -1.47 -8.62 18.75
N MET A 320 -2.07 -9.35 17.81
CA MET A 320 -3.46 -9.78 17.93
C MET A 320 -3.64 -10.88 19.00
N GLU A 321 -2.68 -11.80 19.16
CA GLU A 321 -2.67 -12.78 20.23
C GLU A 321 -2.63 -12.13 21.61
N ASP A 322 -1.75 -11.17 21.79
CA ASP A 322 -1.56 -10.46 23.05
C ASP A 322 -2.78 -9.63 23.44
N ILE A 323 -3.31 -8.84 22.49
CA ILE A 323 -4.50 -8.02 22.76
C ILE A 323 -5.73 -8.87 23.06
N LYS A 324 -5.92 -9.99 22.35
CA LYS A 324 -7.06 -10.88 22.58
C LYS A 324 -6.82 -11.82 23.78
N ASN A 325 -5.63 -11.86 24.32
CA ASN A 325 -5.19 -12.82 25.36
C ASN A 325 -5.51 -14.27 24.96
N GLN A 326 -5.27 -14.60 23.70
CA GLN A 326 -5.55 -15.91 23.11
C GLN A 326 -4.30 -16.41 22.34
N PRO A 327 -3.28 -16.85 23.03
CA PRO A 327 -2.07 -17.34 22.37
C PRO A 327 -2.39 -18.61 21.56
N THR A 328 -1.74 -18.77 20.43
CA THR A 328 -1.86 -19.92 19.52
C THR A 328 -3.21 -20.12 18.83
N VAL A 329 -4.20 -19.29 19.05
CA VAL A 329 -5.49 -19.38 18.37
C VAL A 329 -5.35 -18.82 16.94
N ARG A 330 -5.88 -19.57 15.97
CA ARG A 330 -5.95 -19.17 14.55
C ARG A 330 -7.40 -19.19 14.12
N ASP A 331 -7.86 -18.06 13.55
CA ASP A 331 -9.23 -17.98 13.04
C ASP A 331 -9.33 -18.58 11.64
N GLY A 332 -8.21 -18.76 10.96
CA GLY A 332 -8.13 -19.41 9.66
C GLY A 332 -6.77 -19.30 9.01
N TYR A 333 -6.71 -19.75 7.76
CA TYR A 333 -5.52 -19.71 6.92
C TYR A 333 -5.89 -19.18 5.54
N TYR A 334 -5.10 -18.25 5.03
CA TYR A 334 -5.12 -17.85 3.64
C TYR A 334 -4.28 -18.82 2.82
N LEU A 335 -4.79 -19.22 1.67
CA LEU A 335 -4.10 -20.14 0.75
C LEU A 335 -3.87 -19.47 -0.60
N LYS A 336 -2.71 -19.80 -1.18
CA LYS A 336 -2.37 -19.49 -2.56
C LYS A 336 -2.13 -20.79 -3.30
N PHE A 337 -2.80 -20.95 -4.42
CA PHE A 337 -2.63 -22.08 -5.32
C PHE A 337 -1.73 -21.70 -6.50
N SER A 338 -1.09 -22.76 -7.08
CA SER A 338 -0.25 -22.66 -8.28
C SER A 338 -1.03 -22.20 -9.51
#